data_f3b30e8feacdf40b0b8b10f3cdb63f44
#
_entry.id   f3b30e8feacdf40b0b8b10f3cdb63f44
#
_cell.length_a   1.000
_cell.length_b   1.000
_cell.length_c   1.000
_cell.angle_alpha   90.00
_cell.angle_beta   90.00
_cell.angle_gamma   90.00
#
_symmetry.space_group_name_H-M   'P 1'
#
loop_
_entity.id
_entity.type
_entity.pdbx_description
1 polymer ?
#
loop_
_entity_poly.entity_id
_entity_poly.type
_entity_poly.pdbx_seq_one_letter_code
_entity_poly.pdbx_strand_id
1 'polypeptide(L)'
;MGSNSNQSLGRLELMSIDRRDESNVDEFYKLGSLTDIRDMGLEPSFVVTGNTPAVLRESLLPQAFKLGEGAVAASMELEGAGKGMVGPFCLETIVTDKLEFRVFEVSARIVAGSNVAVGGSPYSDINEPGISTGQRISRCIRKAIEKDRMLEILS
;
A
#
# COMPACT_ATOMS: atom_id res chain seq x y z
N MET A 1 -19.83 7.37 -33.77
CA MET A 1 -18.55 7.23 -33.05
C MET A 1 -18.80 7.59 -31.61
N GLY A 2 -19.15 6.60 -30.82
CA GLY A 2 -19.42 6.80 -29.39
C GLY A 2 -18.16 6.52 -28.59
N SER A 3 -17.55 7.51 -28.01
CA SER A 3 -16.51 7.32 -27.02
C SER A 3 -17.17 6.85 -25.74
N ASN A 4 -17.12 5.55 -25.48
CA ASN A 4 -17.39 5.01 -24.16
C ASN A 4 -16.24 5.45 -23.24
N SER A 5 -16.37 6.62 -22.66
CA SER A 5 -15.58 6.98 -21.50
C SER A 5 -16.10 6.20 -20.30
N ASN A 6 -15.60 4.99 -20.10
CA ASN A 6 -15.59 4.35 -18.80
C ASN A 6 -14.78 5.25 -17.87
N GLN A 7 -15.41 6.30 -17.34
CA GLN A 7 -14.81 7.08 -16.27
C GLN A 7 -14.82 6.20 -15.03
N SER A 8 -13.70 5.54 -14.79
CA SER A 8 -13.43 4.89 -13.51
C SER A 8 -13.73 5.87 -12.38
N LEU A 9 -14.30 5.38 -11.28
CA LEU A 9 -14.63 6.20 -10.09
C LEU A 9 -13.43 6.88 -9.48
N GLY A 10 -12.25 6.36 -9.76
CA GLY A 10 -11.03 6.85 -9.18
C GLY A 10 -9.81 6.60 -10.05
N ARG A 11 -8.76 7.19 -9.64
CA ARG A 11 -7.41 7.02 -10.14
C ARG A 11 -6.61 6.30 -9.06
N LEU A 12 -5.66 5.44 -9.44
CA LEU A 12 -4.69 4.90 -8.50
C LEU A 12 -3.83 6.05 -7.95
N GLU A 13 -3.74 6.14 -6.64
CA GLU A 13 -2.94 7.14 -5.92
C GLU A 13 -1.96 6.43 -5.00
N LEU A 14 -0.70 6.84 -5.02
CA LEU A 14 0.27 6.41 -4.06
C LEU A 14 0.15 7.30 -2.82
N MET A 15 -0.23 6.71 -1.69
CA MET A 15 -0.43 7.44 -0.44
C MET A 15 0.79 7.38 0.48
N SER A 16 1.44 6.23 0.55
CA SER A 16 2.68 6.08 1.32
C SER A 16 3.53 4.96 0.76
N ILE A 17 4.80 5.02 1.09
CA ILE A 17 5.74 3.91 1.04
C ILE A 17 6.35 3.85 2.42
N ASP A 18 6.26 2.68 3.03
CA ASP A 18 6.74 2.47 4.39
C ASP A 18 7.66 1.27 4.42
N ARG A 19 8.71 1.37 5.20
CA ARG A 19 9.48 0.22 5.63
C ARG A 19 8.75 -0.40 6.80
N ARG A 20 8.49 -1.71 6.74
CA ARG A 20 7.96 -2.48 7.86
C ARG A 20 9.08 -2.71 8.88
N ASP A 21 8.81 -2.38 10.11
CA ASP A 21 9.69 -2.66 11.25
C ASP A 21 9.13 -3.86 12.03
N GLU A 22 9.96 -4.89 12.18
CA GLU A 22 9.61 -6.11 12.91
C GLU A 22 10.43 -6.21 14.20
N SER A 23 9.95 -6.96 15.20
CA SER A 23 10.42 -6.86 16.58
C SER A 23 11.93 -6.93 16.77
N ASN A 24 12.56 -8.05 16.41
CA ASN A 24 14.01 -8.22 16.59
C ASN A 24 14.73 -8.77 15.34
N VAL A 25 13.98 -9.12 14.28
CA VAL A 25 14.58 -9.74 13.10
C VAL A 25 15.54 -8.81 12.37
N ASP A 26 15.24 -7.51 12.34
CA ASP A 26 16.10 -6.50 11.71
C ASP A 26 17.47 -6.40 12.41
N GLU A 27 17.48 -6.53 13.73
CA GLU A 27 18.71 -6.53 14.53
C GLU A 27 19.52 -7.79 14.27
N PHE A 28 18.89 -8.93 14.11
CA PHE A 28 19.56 -10.17 13.75
C PHE A 28 20.33 -10.06 12.43
N TYR A 29 19.73 -9.46 11.42
CA TYR A 29 20.42 -9.23 10.14
C TYR A 29 21.64 -8.30 10.26
N LYS A 30 21.57 -7.32 11.15
CA LYS A 30 22.70 -6.40 11.39
C LYS A 30 23.86 -7.07 12.12
N LEU A 31 23.59 -8.06 12.95
CA LEU A 31 24.61 -8.77 13.73
C LEU A 31 25.39 -9.82 12.90
N GLY A 32 24.97 -10.10 11.68
CA GLY A 32 25.76 -10.83 10.67
C GLY A 32 25.85 -12.35 10.83
N SER A 33 25.50 -12.92 11.97
CA SER A 33 25.53 -14.36 12.19
C SER A 33 24.32 -14.83 12.98
N LEU A 34 23.41 -15.55 12.31
CA LEU A 34 22.26 -16.17 12.97
C LEU A 34 22.68 -17.29 13.94
N THR A 35 23.86 -17.86 13.74
CA THR A 35 24.37 -18.98 14.58
C THR A 35 24.70 -18.46 15.98
N ASP A 36 25.43 -17.37 16.07
CA ASP A 36 25.86 -16.82 17.36
C ASP A 36 24.66 -16.33 18.20
N ILE A 37 23.60 -15.92 17.56
CA ILE A 37 22.39 -15.42 18.19
C ILE A 37 21.55 -16.53 18.79
N ARG A 38 21.43 -17.66 18.09
CA ARG A 38 20.79 -18.88 18.62
C ARG A 38 21.51 -19.42 19.83
N ASP A 39 22.84 -19.37 19.82
CA ASP A 39 23.69 -19.77 20.96
C ASP A 39 23.44 -18.87 22.18
N MET A 40 22.98 -17.64 22.00
CA MET A 40 22.54 -16.74 23.07
C MET A 40 21.12 -17.02 23.57
N GLY A 41 20.42 -18.01 23.01
CA GLY A 41 19.04 -18.35 23.37
C GLY A 41 18.00 -17.36 22.87
N LEU A 42 18.33 -16.56 21.85
CA LEU A 42 17.41 -15.60 21.24
C LEU A 42 16.80 -16.20 19.98
N GLU A 43 15.49 -16.12 19.86
CA GLU A 43 14.75 -16.55 18.67
C GLU A 43 14.30 -15.33 17.85
N PRO A 44 14.39 -15.40 16.51
CA PRO A 44 13.90 -14.33 15.66
C PRO A 44 12.38 -14.19 15.81
N SER A 45 11.93 -12.96 15.91
CA SER A 45 10.49 -12.60 16.00
C SER A 45 10.13 -11.71 14.84
N PHE A 46 9.02 -12.05 14.18
CA PHE A 46 8.47 -11.35 13.02
C PHE A 46 7.21 -10.53 13.37
N VAL A 47 7.06 -10.17 14.64
CA VAL A 47 5.93 -9.35 15.06
C VAL A 47 6.15 -7.93 14.60
N VAL A 48 5.22 -7.42 13.81
CA VAL A 48 5.25 -6.03 13.32
C VAL A 48 5.12 -5.07 14.49
N THR A 49 6.11 -4.22 14.68
CA THR A 49 6.16 -3.20 15.74
C THR A 49 5.80 -1.81 15.24
N GLY A 50 5.93 -1.57 13.92
CA GLY A 50 5.63 -0.29 13.32
C GLY A 50 5.98 -0.22 11.85
N ASN A 51 5.86 0.98 11.30
CA ASN A 51 6.31 1.32 9.96
C ASN A 51 7.07 2.64 9.99
N THR A 52 8.15 2.70 9.25
CA THR A 52 8.92 3.93 9.04
C THR A 52 8.65 4.45 7.63
N PRO A 53 8.12 5.68 7.48
CA PRO A 53 7.92 6.30 6.17
C PRO A 53 9.22 6.37 5.37
N ALA A 54 9.14 6.00 4.11
CA ALA A 54 10.28 5.97 3.21
C ALA A 54 9.98 6.74 1.91
N VAL A 55 11.02 7.37 1.36
CA VAL A 55 11.00 7.94 0.03
C VAL A 55 11.65 6.96 -0.93
N LEU A 56 10.86 6.45 -1.85
CA LEU A 56 11.37 5.59 -2.89
C LEU A 56 12.19 6.40 -3.90
N ARG A 57 13.24 5.81 -4.38
CA ARG A 57 14.02 6.33 -5.47
C ARG A 57 13.11 6.55 -6.69
N GLU A 58 13.18 7.73 -7.35
CA GLU A 58 12.24 8.15 -8.41
C GLU A 58 12.19 7.14 -9.56
N SER A 59 13.33 6.53 -9.91
CA SER A 59 13.41 5.53 -10.97
C SER A 59 12.62 4.25 -10.70
N LEU A 60 12.21 4.02 -9.45
CA LEU A 60 11.40 2.85 -9.03
C LEU A 60 9.90 3.15 -8.95
N LEU A 61 9.50 4.42 -8.96
CA LEU A 61 8.10 4.81 -8.89
C LEU A 61 7.23 4.19 -10.01
N PRO A 62 7.66 4.18 -11.29
CA PRO A 62 6.88 3.53 -12.33
C PRO A 62 6.61 2.05 -12.06
N GLN A 63 7.57 1.35 -11.45
CA GLN A 63 7.41 -0.05 -11.08
C GLN A 63 6.39 -0.21 -9.95
N ALA A 64 6.43 0.65 -8.93
CA ALA A 64 5.46 0.65 -7.85
C ALA A 64 4.02 0.90 -8.35
N PHE A 65 3.82 1.88 -9.25
CA PHE A 65 2.53 2.13 -9.87
C PHE A 65 2.04 0.93 -10.70
N LYS A 66 2.90 0.32 -11.50
CA LYS A 66 2.56 -0.87 -12.29
C LYS A 66 2.10 -2.03 -11.41
N LEU A 67 2.69 -2.22 -10.24
CA LEU A 67 2.24 -3.23 -9.29
C LEU A 67 0.85 -2.91 -8.74
N GLY A 68 0.60 -1.66 -8.38
CA GLY A 68 -0.72 -1.22 -7.94
C GLY A 68 -1.79 -1.40 -9.01
N GLU A 69 -1.51 -1.02 -10.25
CA GLU A 69 -2.39 -1.23 -11.41
C GLU A 69 -2.67 -2.72 -11.64
N GLY A 70 -1.64 -3.56 -11.53
CA GLY A 70 -1.77 -5.02 -11.65
C GLY A 70 -2.66 -5.63 -10.57
N ALA A 71 -2.53 -5.16 -9.32
CA ALA A 71 -3.38 -5.61 -8.22
C ALA A 71 -4.85 -5.23 -8.43
N VAL A 72 -5.13 -4.01 -8.88
CA VAL A 72 -6.48 -3.57 -9.20
C VAL A 72 -7.05 -4.38 -10.38
N ALA A 73 -6.28 -4.59 -11.44
CA ALA A 73 -6.71 -5.40 -12.58
C ALA A 73 -7.04 -6.84 -12.18
N ALA A 74 -6.16 -7.47 -11.40
CA ALA A 74 -6.38 -8.83 -10.91
C ALA A 74 -7.62 -8.93 -10.01
N SER A 75 -7.91 -7.92 -9.20
CA SER A 75 -9.12 -7.91 -8.37
C SER A 75 -10.40 -7.85 -9.20
N MET A 76 -10.39 -7.16 -10.33
CA MET A 76 -11.53 -7.13 -11.26
C MET A 76 -11.83 -8.51 -11.90
N GLU A 77 -10.78 -9.29 -12.15
CA GLU A 77 -10.91 -10.64 -12.70
C GLU A 77 -11.46 -11.63 -11.66
N LEU A 78 -11.02 -11.53 -10.41
CA LEU A 78 -11.42 -12.43 -9.33
C LEU A 78 -12.91 -12.32 -8.98
N GLU A 79 -13.47 -11.14 -8.98
CA GLU A 79 -14.86 -10.91 -8.59
C GLU A 79 -15.86 -11.11 -9.72
N GLY A 80 -15.39 -11.30 -10.95
CA GLY A 80 -16.22 -11.60 -12.12
C GLY A 80 -17.24 -10.52 -12.50
N ALA A 81 -17.26 -9.40 -11.78
CA ALA A 81 -18.26 -8.35 -11.91
C ALA A 81 -17.71 -7.03 -12.45
N GLY A 82 -16.43 -6.97 -12.76
CA GLY A 82 -15.80 -5.75 -13.29
C GLY A 82 -15.68 -4.60 -12.28
N LYS A 83 -16.00 -4.84 -11.01
CA LYS A 83 -15.94 -3.79 -9.98
C LYS A 83 -14.54 -3.58 -9.46
N GLY A 84 -13.80 -4.64 -9.21
CA GLY A 84 -12.46 -4.60 -8.68
C GLY A 84 -12.36 -3.97 -7.29
N MET A 85 -11.15 -3.86 -6.81
CA MET A 85 -10.84 -3.31 -5.50
C MET A 85 -10.99 -1.78 -5.51
N VAL A 86 -11.84 -1.26 -4.64
CA VAL A 86 -12.07 0.18 -4.44
C VAL A 86 -11.71 0.56 -3.01
N GLY A 87 -10.93 1.64 -2.86
CA GLY A 87 -10.50 2.11 -1.54
C GLY A 87 -9.01 1.87 -1.28
N PRO A 88 -8.57 2.00 -0.04
CA PRO A 88 -7.17 1.79 0.31
C PRO A 88 -6.80 0.32 0.30
N PHE A 89 -5.63 0.03 -0.24
CA PHE A 89 -5.01 -1.28 -0.18
C PHE A 89 -3.50 -1.14 -0.01
N CYS A 90 -2.85 -2.19 0.40
CA CYS A 90 -1.41 -2.25 0.56
C CYS A 90 -0.84 -3.43 -0.21
N LEU A 91 0.32 -3.21 -0.80
CA LEU A 91 1.16 -4.25 -1.38
C LEU A 91 2.39 -4.43 -0.50
N GLU A 92 2.54 -5.59 0.09
CA GLU A 92 3.74 -5.92 0.84
C GLU A 92 4.76 -6.52 -0.12
N THR A 93 5.96 -5.94 -0.14
CA THR A 93 6.97 -6.24 -1.15
C THR A 93 8.35 -6.41 -0.55
N ILE A 94 9.15 -7.25 -1.19
CA ILE A 94 10.59 -7.29 -1.01
C ILE A 94 11.24 -6.67 -2.24
N VAL A 95 12.26 -5.86 -2.03
CA VAL A 95 13.08 -5.32 -3.11
C VAL A 95 14.34 -6.16 -3.25
N THR A 96 14.58 -6.70 -4.45
CA THR A 96 15.77 -7.51 -4.72
C THR A 96 17.02 -6.64 -4.92
N ASP A 97 18.18 -7.28 -4.97
CA ASP A 97 19.46 -6.64 -5.32
C ASP A 97 19.49 -6.03 -6.73
N LYS A 98 18.61 -6.51 -7.61
CA LYS A 98 18.39 -5.95 -8.96
C LYS A 98 17.36 -4.82 -8.98
N LEU A 99 16.92 -4.34 -7.83
CA LEU A 99 15.90 -3.32 -7.67
C LEU A 99 14.54 -3.72 -8.28
N GLU A 100 14.21 -5.00 -8.23
CA GLU A 100 12.90 -5.52 -8.63
C GLU A 100 12.02 -5.69 -7.40
N PHE A 101 10.77 -5.26 -7.47
CA PHE A 101 9.78 -5.54 -6.44
C PHE A 101 9.19 -6.94 -6.61
N ARG A 102 9.11 -7.66 -5.51
CA ARG A 102 8.42 -8.95 -5.41
C ARG A 102 7.29 -8.82 -4.40
N VAL A 103 6.05 -8.82 -4.88
CA VAL A 103 4.87 -8.78 -4.01
C VAL A 103 4.67 -10.16 -3.41
N PHE A 104 4.49 -10.23 -2.10
CA PHE A 104 4.18 -11.47 -1.39
C PHE A 104 2.83 -11.41 -0.66
N GLU A 105 2.28 -10.21 -0.44
CA GLU A 105 0.96 -10.04 0.17
C GLU A 105 0.23 -8.84 -0.44
N VAL A 106 -1.09 -8.99 -0.62
CA VAL A 106 -2.01 -7.91 -0.97
C VAL A 106 -3.04 -7.80 0.14
N SER A 107 -3.07 -6.67 0.82
CA SER A 107 -4.06 -6.38 1.86
C SER A 107 -5.07 -5.36 1.33
N ALA A 108 -6.33 -5.77 1.11
CA ALA A 108 -7.41 -4.89 0.65
C ALA A 108 -7.97 -4.03 1.79
N ARG A 109 -7.10 -3.41 2.57
CA ARG A 109 -7.41 -2.58 3.74
C ARG A 109 -6.25 -1.65 4.09
N ILE A 110 -6.49 -0.74 5.00
CA ILE A 110 -5.44 0.03 5.67
C ILE A 110 -4.63 -0.94 6.54
N VAL A 111 -3.33 -0.93 6.40
CA VAL A 111 -2.41 -1.77 7.20
C VAL A 111 -2.05 -1.10 8.53
N ALA A 112 -1.55 -1.92 9.46
CA ALA A 112 -1.08 -1.43 10.76
C ALA A 112 0.02 -0.37 10.57
N GLY A 113 -0.06 0.72 11.33
CA GLY A 113 0.90 1.83 11.26
C GLY A 113 0.55 2.92 10.24
N SER A 114 -0.35 2.65 9.29
CA SER A 114 -0.75 3.62 8.25
C SER A 114 -1.97 4.47 8.61
N ASN A 115 -2.54 4.27 9.80
CA ASN A 115 -3.82 4.85 10.20
C ASN A 115 -3.66 6.20 10.90
N VAL A 116 -2.47 6.56 11.26
CA VAL A 116 -2.20 7.82 11.95
C VAL A 116 -2.21 8.96 10.94
N ALA A 117 -2.61 10.13 11.39
CA ALA A 117 -2.57 11.35 10.58
C ALA A 117 -1.25 11.42 9.80
N VAL A 118 -1.36 11.43 8.48
CA VAL A 118 -0.25 11.13 7.56
C VAL A 118 0.67 12.35 7.40
N GLY A 119 1.02 13.00 8.49
CA GLY A 119 2.05 14.04 8.45
C GLY A 119 3.46 13.53 8.10
N GLY A 120 3.59 12.25 7.75
CA GLY A 120 4.87 11.61 7.55
C GLY A 120 5.18 11.13 6.14
N SER A 121 4.18 10.94 5.26
CA SER A 121 4.46 10.48 3.91
C SER A 121 4.44 11.61 2.88
N PRO A 122 5.54 11.86 2.18
CA PRO A 122 5.59 12.90 1.14
C PRO A 122 4.67 12.57 -0.05
N TYR A 123 4.26 11.33 -0.22
CA TYR A 123 3.38 10.92 -1.32
C TYR A 123 1.93 11.35 -1.11
N SER A 124 1.45 11.38 0.12
CA SER A 124 0.10 11.89 0.41
C SER A 124 -0.02 13.36 0.08
N ASP A 125 1.04 14.12 0.32
CA ASP A 125 1.07 15.56 0.07
C ASP A 125 1.05 15.94 -1.42
N ILE A 126 1.47 15.01 -2.30
CA ILE A 126 1.38 15.21 -3.75
C ILE A 126 -0.09 15.33 -4.20
N ASN A 127 -0.98 14.56 -3.58
CA ASN A 127 -2.39 14.58 -3.92
C ASN A 127 -3.15 15.66 -3.14
N GLU A 128 -2.90 15.76 -1.85
CA GLU A 128 -3.55 16.74 -0.98
C GLU A 128 -2.76 16.92 0.33
N PRO A 129 -2.03 18.02 0.49
CA PRO A 129 -1.21 18.27 1.66
C PRO A 129 -2.00 18.20 2.98
N GLY A 130 -1.46 17.47 3.95
CA GLY A 130 -2.00 17.37 5.30
C GLY A 130 -3.28 16.54 5.42
N ILE A 131 -3.71 15.84 4.37
CA ILE A 131 -4.88 14.97 4.46
C ILE A 131 -4.55 13.66 5.16
N SER A 132 -5.39 13.25 6.11
CA SER A 132 -5.32 11.90 6.67
C SER A 132 -6.00 10.87 5.76
N THR A 133 -5.63 9.59 5.92
CA THR A 133 -6.29 8.49 5.21
C THR A 133 -7.79 8.47 5.44
N GLY A 134 -8.25 8.69 6.68
CA GLY A 134 -9.67 8.77 7.00
C GLY A 134 -10.39 9.94 6.31
N GLN A 135 -9.77 11.11 6.24
CA GLN A 135 -10.31 12.25 5.49
C GLN A 135 -10.37 11.95 3.99
N ARG A 136 -9.36 11.28 3.43
CA ARG A 136 -9.35 10.87 2.03
C ARG A 136 -10.50 9.91 1.70
N ILE A 137 -10.72 8.90 2.55
CA ILE A 137 -11.84 7.96 2.44
C ILE A 137 -13.18 8.71 2.51
N SER A 138 -13.37 9.56 3.50
CA SER A 138 -14.59 10.35 3.68
C SER A 138 -14.92 11.20 2.47
N ARG A 139 -13.91 11.79 1.82
CA ARG A 139 -14.10 12.56 0.59
C ARG A 139 -14.48 11.69 -0.59
N CYS A 140 -13.93 10.48 -0.71
CA CYS A 140 -14.34 9.53 -1.74
C CYS A 140 -15.82 9.15 -1.58
N ILE A 141 -16.24 8.84 -0.36
CA ILE A 141 -17.64 8.52 -0.04
C ILE A 141 -18.54 9.71 -0.39
N ARG A 142 -18.19 10.91 0.03
CA ARG A 142 -18.96 12.12 -0.29
C ARG A 142 -19.11 12.32 -1.79
N LYS A 143 -18.03 12.22 -2.56
CA LYS A 143 -18.08 12.33 -4.02
C LYS A 143 -18.95 11.26 -4.67
N ALA A 144 -18.97 10.05 -4.13
CA ALA A 144 -19.84 8.99 -4.62
C ALA A 144 -21.32 9.29 -4.36
N ILE A 145 -21.65 9.83 -3.18
CA ILE A 145 -23.01 10.28 -2.84
C ILE A 145 -23.45 11.41 -3.79
N GLU A 146 -22.63 12.45 -3.95
CA GLU A 146 -22.92 13.60 -4.82
C GLU A 146 -23.15 13.23 -6.28
N LYS A 147 -22.55 12.11 -6.73
CA LYS A 147 -22.67 11.60 -8.10
C LYS A 147 -23.67 10.44 -8.24
N ASP A 148 -24.40 10.09 -7.18
CA ASP A 148 -25.30 8.93 -7.13
C ASP A 148 -24.61 7.60 -7.56
N ARG A 149 -23.37 7.42 -7.09
CA ARG A 149 -22.51 6.28 -7.44
C ARG A 149 -22.09 5.43 -6.22
N MET A 150 -22.90 5.47 -5.16
CA MET A 150 -22.57 4.73 -3.93
C MET A 150 -22.40 3.24 -4.15
N LEU A 151 -23.22 2.63 -5.02
CA LEU A 151 -23.14 1.21 -5.30
C LEU A 151 -21.83 0.77 -5.97
N GLU A 152 -21.07 1.71 -6.51
CA GLU A 152 -19.78 1.41 -7.14
C GLU A 152 -18.63 1.30 -6.12
N ILE A 153 -18.80 1.86 -4.92
CA ILE A 153 -17.82 1.81 -3.85
C ILE A 153 -18.24 0.87 -2.70
N LEU A 154 -19.42 0.26 -2.81
CA LEU A 154 -19.87 -0.80 -1.91
C LEU A 154 -19.57 -2.14 -2.59
N SER A 155 -18.67 -2.90 -2.02
CA SER A 155 -18.36 -4.28 -2.42
C SER A 155 -19.24 -5.28 -1.71
#